data_8e5596ecdc8887f0e1b445f9f072ed15
#
_entry.id   8e5596ecdc8887f0e1b445f9f072ed15
#
_cell.length_a   1.000
_cell.length_b   1.000
_cell.length_c   1.000
_cell.angle_alpha   90.00
_cell.angle_beta   90.00
_cell.angle_gamma   90.00
#
_symmetry.space_group_name_H-M   'P 1'
#
loop_
_entity.id
_entity.type
_entity.pdbx_description
1 polymer ?
#
loop_
_entity_poly.entity_id
_entity_poly.type
_entity_poly.pdbx_seq_one_letter_code
_entity_poly.pdbx_strand_id
1 'polypeptide(L)'
;MQCLCRAKSMLCYGSHEGAVVVFAYQAATNFLPIFGAIISDALWGRFLTISLTLFACTMGTVLLWLTTVVPILVAEDCGNKYHNNQSCHSPTTLQLFILLTSLVFLSIGASGVRPCSLPFGVDQFVHWSGPQKDRALRVLFGSYYVSMGGSALISVTLIVYLQDKFSWKTGFAISVAIMAFATFLNVATSNLYIKVKPQKNIWISLVQVIFLAIRNRHIQFPEEGNGLQYHNSGGLAVVPSNKMRFLNRACVLRAHVDTSNSEALNANPWNVCTTEQVEDLKRTISVIPMWSAMITSLLIQQATFRVLQAETMDRHVGILKFQMPAGSIPIFEVITFTLWSGCFDRFIIPFFERVTGREKLLSHKQRMGIGILFSIASALSASAVEGIRTKQAIRQGLEDRADGVVDMSALWLAPQCIFAGLTSAFGSVGQIEFYYAVLPRTTSSLALALLSLAIGVANIVGTVVVKLVKVITSRGGTVGWLPDNLNQGHYDYYYFLLAMIGIAGFMYFLACCYLFEEPSPNQLVESHEGEAERA
;
A
#
# COMPACT_ATOMS: atom_id res chain seq x y z
N MET A 1 -9.78 0.91 -10.02
CA MET A 1 -10.50 2.06 -10.57
C MET A 1 -11.59 1.63 -11.55
N GLN A 2 -11.28 0.85 -12.59
CA GLN A 2 -12.24 0.38 -13.61
C GLN A 2 -13.41 -0.45 -13.03
N CYS A 3 -13.14 -1.41 -12.15
CA CYS A 3 -14.18 -2.17 -11.45
C CYS A 3 -15.10 -1.27 -10.63
N LEU A 4 -14.56 -0.17 -10.10
CA LEU A 4 -15.25 0.81 -9.28
C LEU A 4 -16.21 1.67 -10.10
N CYS A 5 -15.79 2.13 -11.28
CA CYS A 5 -16.67 2.88 -12.20
C CYS A 5 -17.84 1.99 -12.69
N ARG A 6 -17.57 0.70 -12.99
CA ARG A 6 -18.62 -0.24 -13.41
C ARG A 6 -19.58 -0.59 -12.27
N ALA A 7 -19.07 -0.83 -11.07
CA ALA A 7 -19.91 -1.07 -9.90
C ALA A 7 -20.86 0.12 -9.64
N LYS A 8 -20.35 1.36 -9.77
CA LYS A 8 -21.14 2.58 -9.64
C LYS A 8 -22.18 2.70 -10.76
N SER A 9 -21.82 2.39 -12.01
CA SER A 9 -22.71 2.40 -13.18
C SER A 9 -23.77 1.30 -13.12
N MET A 10 -23.42 0.08 -12.68
CA MET A 10 -24.35 -1.05 -12.55
C MET A 10 -25.36 -0.88 -11.42
N LEU A 11 -24.97 -0.23 -10.34
CA LEU A 11 -25.83 -0.12 -9.17
C LEU A 11 -26.93 0.93 -9.34
N CYS A 12 -26.99 1.72 -10.42
CA CYS A 12 -28.03 2.72 -10.77
C CYS A 12 -28.73 3.39 -9.57
N TYR A 13 -28.24 3.12 -8.39
CA TYR A 13 -28.77 3.59 -7.13
C TYR A 13 -28.16 4.94 -6.82
N GLY A 14 -28.99 5.82 -6.31
CA GLY A 14 -28.53 7.08 -5.73
C GLY A 14 -27.32 6.84 -4.88
N SER A 15 -26.20 7.39 -5.30
CA SER A 15 -24.87 7.59 -4.70
C SER A 15 -24.41 6.74 -3.50
N HIS A 16 -25.30 6.24 -2.63
CA HIS A 16 -24.93 5.65 -1.33
C HIS A 16 -24.55 4.15 -1.39
N GLU A 17 -25.37 3.29 -1.99
CA GLU A 17 -25.11 1.84 -2.00
C GLU A 17 -23.93 1.45 -2.90
N GLY A 18 -23.81 2.08 -4.07
CA GLY A 18 -22.66 1.89 -4.95
C GLY A 18 -21.36 2.30 -4.27
N ALA A 19 -21.37 3.39 -3.52
CA ALA A 19 -20.22 3.82 -2.75
C ALA A 19 -19.83 2.82 -1.65
N VAL A 20 -20.80 2.22 -0.95
CA VAL A 20 -20.54 1.21 0.10
C VAL A 20 -19.83 -0.01 -0.48
N VAL A 21 -20.30 -0.55 -1.63
CA VAL A 21 -19.64 -1.69 -2.31
C VAL A 21 -18.20 -1.35 -2.70
N VAL A 22 -17.99 -0.16 -3.22
CA VAL A 22 -16.67 0.35 -3.59
C VAL A 22 -15.74 0.44 -2.38
N PHE A 23 -16.20 1.01 -1.27
CA PHE A 23 -15.43 1.11 -0.04
C PHE A 23 -15.14 -0.26 0.57
N ALA A 24 -16.11 -1.18 0.56
CA ALA A 24 -15.91 -2.55 1.03
C ALA A 24 -14.85 -3.28 0.20
N TYR A 25 -14.88 -3.15 -1.11
CA TYR A 25 -13.86 -3.71 -2.00
C TYR A 25 -12.48 -3.11 -1.75
N GLN A 26 -12.36 -1.78 -1.60
CA GLN A 26 -11.10 -1.13 -1.27
C GLN A 26 -10.57 -1.56 0.09
N ALA A 27 -11.43 -1.66 1.10
CA ALA A 27 -11.06 -2.20 2.39
C ALA A 27 -10.52 -3.62 2.27
N ALA A 28 -11.26 -4.52 1.61
CA ALA A 28 -10.84 -5.90 1.41
C ALA A 28 -9.48 -6.01 0.72
N THR A 29 -9.27 -5.28 -0.39
CA THR A 29 -8.00 -5.31 -1.15
C THR A 29 -6.80 -4.74 -0.39
N ASN A 30 -7.02 -3.95 0.66
CA ASN A 30 -5.95 -3.37 1.47
C ASN A 30 -5.71 -4.12 2.80
N PHE A 31 -6.72 -4.78 3.36
CA PHE A 31 -6.57 -5.57 4.59
C PHE A 31 -6.19 -7.03 4.34
N LEU A 32 -6.75 -7.68 3.30
CA LEU A 32 -6.46 -9.08 2.98
C LEU A 32 -4.99 -9.40 2.68
N PRO A 33 -4.15 -8.48 2.13
CA PRO A 33 -2.72 -8.75 1.90
C PRO A 33 -1.95 -9.20 3.15
N ILE A 34 -2.36 -8.81 4.35
CA ILE A 34 -1.76 -9.32 5.59
C ILE A 34 -1.94 -10.84 5.73
N PHE A 35 -3.15 -11.32 5.47
CA PHE A 35 -3.43 -12.76 5.53
C PHE A 35 -2.70 -13.51 4.41
N GLY A 36 -2.63 -12.91 3.21
CA GLY A 36 -1.86 -13.47 2.10
C GLY A 36 -0.37 -13.59 2.42
N ALA A 37 0.23 -12.58 3.06
CA ALA A 37 1.61 -12.63 3.52
C ALA A 37 1.84 -13.74 4.56
N ILE A 38 0.95 -13.84 5.56
CA ILE A 38 1.03 -14.88 6.60
C ILE A 38 0.93 -16.28 5.98
N ILE A 39 -0.05 -16.52 5.11
CA ILE A 39 -0.24 -17.81 4.45
C ILE A 39 0.96 -18.16 3.57
N SER A 40 1.49 -17.18 2.86
CA SER A 40 2.65 -17.34 1.99
C SER A 40 3.91 -17.73 2.77
N ASP A 41 4.21 -16.99 3.84
CA ASP A 41 5.46 -17.18 4.58
C ASP A 41 5.39 -18.42 5.52
N ALA A 42 4.18 -18.79 6.01
CA ALA A 42 4.02 -19.88 6.98
C ALA A 42 3.60 -21.23 6.38
N LEU A 43 2.79 -21.24 5.31
CA LEU A 43 2.09 -22.47 4.88
C LEU A 43 2.45 -22.90 3.45
N TRP A 44 2.16 -22.07 2.47
CA TRP A 44 2.17 -22.47 1.06
C TRP A 44 3.46 -22.11 0.31
N GLY A 45 4.21 -21.14 0.80
CA GLY A 45 5.32 -20.54 0.08
C GLY A 45 4.83 -19.50 -0.95
N ARG A 46 5.73 -18.60 -1.32
CA ARG A 46 5.41 -17.42 -2.16
C ARG A 46 4.93 -17.79 -3.55
N PHE A 47 5.59 -18.74 -4.20
CA PHE A 47 5.22 -19.16 -5.57
C PHE A 47 3.80 -19.70 -5.65
N LEU A 48 3.42 -20.63 -4.76
CA LEU A 48 2.10 -21.25 -4.78
C LEU A 48 1.01 -20.23 -4.43
N THR A 49 1.27 -19.35 -3.45
CA THR A 49 0.36 -18.26 -3.08
C THR A 49 0.11 -17.33 -4.27
N ILE A 50 1.16 -16.89 -4.98
CA ILE A 50 1.04 -16.07 -6.18
C ILE A 50 0.21 -16.80 -7.25
N SER A 51 0.51 -18.07 -7.52
CA SER A 51 -0.18 -18.84 -8.57
C SER A 51 -1.67 -19.00 -8.30
N LEU A 52 -2.06 -19.36 -7.07
CA LEU A 52 -3.47 -19.51 -6.68
C LEU A 52 -4.22 -18.18 -6.70
N THR A 53 -3.57 -17.11 -6.25
CA THR A 53 -4.19 -15.79 -6.21
C THR A 53 -4.25 -15.13 -7.59
N LEU A 54 -3.31 -15.40 -8.50
CA LEU A 54 -3.43 -15.02 -9.93
C LEU A 54 -4.61 -15.73 -10.58
N PHE A 55 -4.80 -17.03 -10.31
CA PHE A 55 -5.96 -17.76 -10.81
C PHE A 55 -7.26 -17.15 -10.28
N ALA A 56 -7.34 -16.80 -9.00
CA ALA A 56 -8.48 -16.11 -8.43
C ALA A 56 -8.73 -14.73 -9.11
N CYS A 57 -7.66 -13.93 -9.35
CA CYS A 57 -7.77 -12.68 -10.12
C CYS A 57 -8.34 -12.90 -11.51
N THR A 58 -7.87 -13.93 -12.22
CA THR A 58 -8.35 -14.27 -13.56
C THR A 58 -9.82 -14.63 -13.53
N MET A 59 -10.26 -15.47 -12.59
CA MET A 59 -11.68 -15.80 -12.41
C MET A 59 -12.52 -14.57 -12.09
N GLY A 60 -12.04 -13.69 -11.19
CA GLY A 60 -12.71 -12.44 -10.86
C GLY A 60 -12.87 -11.51 -12.06
N THR A 61 -11.82 -11.36 -12.90
CA THR A 61 -11.89 -10.53 -14.11
C THR A 61 -12.79 -11.15 -15.17
N VAL A 62 -12.83 -12.48 -15.32
CA VAL A 62 -13.75 -13.20 -16.23
C VAL A 62 -15.20 -12.98 -15.79
N LEU A 63 -15.52 -13.15 -14.51
CA LEU A 63 -16.86 -12.90 -13.97
C LEU A 63 -17.30 -11.45 -14.23
N LEU A 64 -16.39 -10.49 -13.99
CA LEU A 64 -16.67 -9.08 -14.25
C LEU A 64 -16.90 -8.81 -15.75
N TRP A 65 -16.16 -9.45 -16.65
CA TRP A 65 -16.38 -9.36 -18.09
C TRP A 65 -17.72 -9.96 -18.50
N LEU A 66 -18.11 -11.12 -17.94
CA LEU A 66 -19.41 -11.75 -18.21
C LEU A 66 -20.58 -10.83 -17.87
N THR A 67 -20.47 -9.97 -16.84
CA THR A 67 -21.51 -8.97 -16.53
C THR A 67 -21.70 -7.93 -17.64
N THR A 68 -20.79 -7.84 -18.60
CA THR A 68 -20.88 -6.89 -19.73
C THR A 68 -21.31 -7.56 -21.04
N VAL A 69 -21.18 -8.89 -21.15
CA VAL A 69 -21.40 -9.64 -22.39
C VAL A 69 -22.74 -10.38 -22.38
N VAL A 70 -23.07 -11.03 -21.25
CA VAL A 70 -24.27 -11.88 -21.12
C VAL A 70 -25.51 -11.00 -20.93
N PRO A 71 -26.52 -11.05 -21.84
CA PRO A 71 -27.66 -10.12 -21.82
C PRO A 71 -28.44 -10.10 -20.49
N ILE A 72 -28.58 -11.25 -19.82
CA ILE A 72 -29.28 -11.38 -18.53
C ILE A 72 -28.50 -10.68 -17.41
N LEU A 73 -27.17 -10.55 -17.55
CA LEU A 73 -26.27 -9.96 -16.55
C LEU A 73 -25.97 -8.49 -16.82
N VAL A 74 -26.31 -7.97 -18.00
CA VAL A 74 -26.12 -6.55 -18.34
C VAL A 74 -27.18 -5.73 -17.63
N ALA A 75 -26.73 -4.88 -16.69
CA ALA A 75 -27.61 -3.90 -16.07
C ALA A 75 -27.89 -2.75 -17.06
N GLU A 76 -29.10 -2.22 -17.03
CA GLU A 76 -29.48 -1.07 -17.87
C GLU A 76 -28.64 0.17 -17.50
N ASP A 77 -28.15 0.89 -18.51
CA ASP A 77 -27.39 2.12 -18.34
C ASP A 77 -28.34 3.27 -17.96
N CYS A 78 -28.37 3.62 -16.69
CA CYS A 78 -29.23 4.67 -16.18
C CYS A 78 -28.68 6.10 -16.41
N GLY A 79 -27.43 6.24 -16.84
CA GLY A 79 -26.78 7.54 -17.03
C GLY A 79 -27.51 8.49 -17.98
N ASN A 80 -28.06 7.99 -19.10
CA ASN A 80 -28.82 8.77 -20.05
C ASN A 80 -30.33 8.88 -19.70
N LYS A 81 -30.86 7.99 -18.85
CA LYS A 81 -32.30 7.97 -18.49
C LYS A 81 -32.61 8.94 -17.34
N TYR A 82 -31.61 9.26 -16.50
CA TYR A 82 -31.78 10.25 -15.41
C TYR A 82 -32.09 11.65 -15.95
N HIS A 83 -31.58 11.99 -17.14
CA HIS A 83 -31.91 13.24 -17.84
C HIS A 83 -33.36 13.28 -18.38
N ASN A 84 -34.00 12.11 -18.56
CA ASN A 84 -35.31 12.00 -19.17
C ASN A 84 -36.44 11.60 -18.20
N ASN A 85 -36.27 11.72 -16.88
CA ASN A 85 -37.25 11.31 -15.86
C ASN A 85 -37.85 9.89 -16.03
N GLN A 86 -37.09 8.94 -16.63
CA GLN A 86 -37.50 7.56 -16.74
C GLN A 86 -37.01 6.76 -15.52
N SER A 87 -37.94 5.97 -14.95
CA SER A 87 -37.63 5.09 -13.80
C SER A 87 -36.55 4.07 -14.16
N CYS A 88 -35.43 4.09 -13.46
CA CYS A 88 -34.40 3.06 -13.55
C CYS A 88 -34.82 1.82 -12.78
N HIS A 89 -34.69 0.64 -13.40
CA HIS A 89 -34.89 -0.63 -12.71
C HIS A 89 -33.67 -0.93 -11.83
N SER A 90 -33.93 -1.31 -10.58
CA SER A 90 -32.88 -1.79 -9.68
C SER A 90 -32.25 -3.09 -10.24
N PRO A 91 -30.94 -3.32 -10.03
CA PRO A 91 -30.27 -4.52 -10.50
C PRO A 91 -30.91 -5.77 -9.89
N THR A 92 -31.00 -6.83 -10.67
CA THR A 92 -31.52 -8.10 -10.18
C THR A 92 -30.58 -8.72 -9.15
N THR A 93 -31.13 -9.54 -8.25
CA THR A 93 -30.33 -10.25 -7.23
C THR A 93 -29.18 -11.06 -7.85
N LEU A 94 -29.40 -11.67 -9.03
CA LEU A 94 -28.39 -12.42 -9.75
C LEU A 94 -27.25 -11.53 -10.24
N GLN A 95 -27.55 -10.36 -10.81
CA GLN A 95 -26.55 -9.39 -11.28
C GLN A 95 -25.68 -8.91 -10.11
N LEU A 96 -26.31 -8.56 -8.99
CA LEU A 96 -25.60 -8.15 -7.78
C LEU A 96 -24.73 -9.28 -7.22
N PHE A 97 -25.24 -10.50 -7.15
CA PHE A 97 -24.50 -11.67 -6.67
C PHE A 97 -23.24 -11.93 -7.49
N ILE A 98 -23.33 -11.92 -8.84
CA ILE A 98 -22.18 -12.14 -9.72
C ILE A 98 -21.17 -10.99 -9.60
N LEU A 99 -21.63 -9.74 -9.50
CA LEU A 99 -20.75 -8.59 -9.28
C LEU A 99 -19.99 -8.72 -7.97
N LEU A 100 -20.68 -8.99 -6.87
CA LEU A 100 -20.03 -9.15 -5.55
C LEU A 100 -19.06 -10.33 -5.53
N THR A 101 -19.44 -11.45 -6.15
CA THR A 101 -18.56 -12.62 -6.28
C THR A 101 -17.29 -12.28 -7.07
N SER A 102 -17.40 -11.53 -8.16
CA SER A 102 -16.23 -11.07 -8.92
C SER A 102 -15.30 -10.20 -8.07
N LEU A 103 -15.86 -9.27 -7.28
CA LEU A 103 -15.07 -8.40 -6.39
C LEU A 103 -14.38 -9.19 -5.27
N VAL A 104 -15.03 -10.22 -4.73
CA VAL A 104 -14.41 -11.14 -3.75
C VAL A 104 -13.22 -11.87 -4.35
N PHE A 105 -13.37 -12.46 -5.56
CA PHE A 105 -12.27 -13.12 -6.24
C PHE A 105 -11.10 -12.17 -6.55
N LEU A 106 -11.38 -10.94 -6.97
CA LEU A 106 -10.36 -9.90 -7.17
C LEU A 106 -9.65 -9.51 -5.87
N SER A 107 -10.39 -9.44 -4.75
CA SER A 107 -9.82 -9.14 -3.44
C SER A 107 -8.91 -10.28 -2.94
N ILE A 108 -9.33 -11.54 -3.13
CA ILE A 108 -8.49 -12.72 -2.85
C ILE A 108 -7.25 -12.69 -3.74
N GLY A 109 -7.40 -12.37 -5.02
CA GLY A 109 -6.27 -12.23 -5.94
C GLY A 109 -5.26 -11.19 -5.48
N ALA A 110 -5.73 -10.01 -5.11
CA ALA A 110 -4.88 -8.93 -4.59
C ALA A 110 -4.16 -9.33 -3.29
N SER A 111 -4.77 -10.19 -2.46
CA SER A 111 -4.24 -10.58 -1.16
C SER A 111 -2.90 -11.32 -1.24
N GLY A 112 -2.67 -12.12 -2.27
CA GLY A 112 -1.42 -12.87 -2.42
C GLY A 112 -0.44 -12.22 -3.39
N VAL A 113 -0.93 -11.71 -4.54
CA VAL A 113 -0.04 -11.12 -5.55
C VAL A 113 0.71 -9.90 -5.00
N ARG A 114 0.01 -8.98 -4.32
CA ARG A 114 0.62 -7.73 -3.83
C ARG A 114 1.76 -7.97 -2.82
N PRO A 115 1.56 -8.73 -1.72
CA PRO A 115 2.60 -8.89 -0.72
C PRO A 115 3.73 -9.84 -1.16
N CYS A 116 3.47 -10.79 -2.06
CA CYS A 116 4.41 -11.85 -2.38
C CYS A 116 5.27 -11.57 -3.61
N SER A 117 4.86 -10.67 -4.54
CA SER A 117 5.53 -10.48 -5.84
C SER A 117 6.98 -10.00 -5.70
N LEU A 118 7.23 -8.96 -4.91
CA LEU A 118 8.57 -8.42 -4.73
C LEU A 118 9.48 -9.35 -3.89
N PRO A 119 9.02 -9.92 -2.73
CA PRO A 119 9.79 -10.90 -1.99
C PRO A 119 10.13 -12.15 -2.82
N PHE A 120 9.22 -12.61 -3.66
CA PHE A 120 9.48 -13.71 -4.58
C PHE A 120 10.60 -13.38 -5.57
N GLY A 121 10.64 -12.12 -6.06
CA GLY A 121 11.76 -11.66 -6.88
C GLY A 121 13.09 -11.64 -6.11
N VAL A 122 13.09 -11.26 -4.83
CA VAL A 122 14.28 -11.31 -3.96
C VAL A 122 14.75 -12.73 -3.73
N ASP A 123 13.84 -13.70 -3.60
CA ASP A 123 14.17 -15.12 -3.42
C ASP A 123 14.98 -15.71 -4.59
N GLN A 124 14.85 -15.15 -5.81
CA GLN A 124 15.63 -15.63 -6.97
C GLN A 124 17.13 -15.37 -6.80
N PHE A 125 17.54 -14.51 -5.88
CA PHE A 125 18.93 -14.19 -5.58
C PHE A 125 19.43 -14.80 -4.26
N VAL A 126 18.75 -15.80 -3.73
CA VAL A 126 19.10 -16.44 -2.43
C VAL A 126 20.52 -17.01 -2.42
N HIS A 127 20.96 -17.59 -3.54
CA HIS A 127 22.30 -18.18 -3.68
C HIS A 127 23.41 -17.18 -4.03
N TRP A 128 23.06 -15.90 -4.20
CA TRP A 128 24.04 -14.86 -4.51
C TRP A 128 24.55 -14.24 -3.22
N SER A 129 25.82 -13.81 -3.20
CA SER A 129 26.46 -13.15 -2.05
C SER A 129 27.29 -11.95 -2.47
N GLY A 130 27.61 -11.09 -1.52
CA GLY A 130 28.49 -9.95 -1.72
C GLY A 130 27.94 -8.84 -2.64
N PRO A 131 28.82 -7.97 -3.19
CA PRO A 131 28.43 -6.77 -3.95
C PRO A 131 27.58 -7.05 -5.19
N GLN A 132 27.68 -8.25 -5.77
CA GLN A 132 26.88 -8.66 -6.93
C GLN A 132 25.40 -8.80 -6.54
N LYS A 133 25.11 -9.37 -5.38
CA LYS A 133 23.76 -9.49 -4.86
C LYS A 133 23.12 -8.12 -4.63
N ASP A 134 23.84 -7.19 -3.98
CA ASP A 134 23.33 -5.87 -3.71
C ASP A 134 23.02 -5.08 -4.99
N ARG A 135 23.88 -5.24 -6.01
CA ARG A 135 23.63 -4.65 -7.34
C ARG A 135 22.40 -5.26 -8.00
N ALA A 136 22.24 -6.58 -7.96
CA ALA A 136 21.08 -7.28 -8.53
C ALA A 136 19.79 -6.88 -7.83
N LEU A 137 19.79 -6.75 -6.51
CA LEU A 137 18.64 -6.31 -5.73
C LEU A 137 18.25 -4.86 -6.07
N ARG A 138 19.21 -3.93 -6.19
CA ARG A 138 18.92 -2.56 -6.65
C ARG A 138 18.25 -2.55 -8.02
N VAL A 139 18.75 -3.35 -8.98
CA VAL A 139 18.14 -3.46 -10.31
C VAL A 139 16.74 -4.07 -10.22
N LEU A 140 16.53 -5.10 -9.39
CA LEU A 140 15.22 -5.71 -9.17
C LEU A 140 14.20 -4.69 -8.62
N PHE A 141 14.54 -3.97 -7.56
CA PHE A 141 13.66 -2.97 -6.96
C PHE A 141 13.30 -1.86 -7.97
N GLY A 142 14.30 -1.30 -8.66
CA GLY A 142 14.07 -0.29 -9.68
C GLY A 142 13.18 -0.79 -10.82
N SER A 143 13.44 -2.00 -11.35
CA SER A 143 12.63 -2.61 -12.41
C SER A 143 11.20 -2.88 -11.96
N TYR A 144 11.00 -3.33 -10.72
CA TYR A 144 9.70 -3.57 -10.12
C TYR A 144 8.85 -2.29 -10.07
N TYR A 145 9.41 -1.19 -9.56
CA TYR A 145 8.68 0.08 -9.45
C TYR A 145 8.40 0.70 -10.83
N VAL A 146 9.34 0.62 -11.77
CA VAL A 146 9.11 1.07 -13.16
C VAL A 146 8.02 0.25 -13.83
N SER A 147 8.00 -1.07 -13.66
CA SER A 147 6.96 -1.95 -14.20
C SER A 147 5.59 -1.65 -13.58
N MET A 148 5.55 -1.40 -12.26
CA MET A 148 4.32 -1.03 -11.55
C MET A 148 3.77 0.32 -12.05
N GLY A 149 4.63 1.32 -12.20
CA GLY A 149 4.25 2.62 -12.74
C GLY A 149 3.85 2.54 -14.22
N GLY A 150 4.61 1.82 -15.05
CA GLY A 150 4.31 1.61 -16.46
C GLY A 150 2.96 0.91 -16.69
N SER A 151 2.66 -0.13 -15.90
CA SER A 151 1.36 -0.81 -15.97
C SER A 151 0.20 0.09 -15.54
N ALA A 152 0.40 0.91 -14.51
CA ALA A 152 -0.58 1.90 -14.09
C ALA A 152 -0.81 2.97 -15.18
N LEU A 153 0.26 3.42 -15.85
CA LEU A 153 0.19 4.38 -16.96
C LEU A 153 -0.64 3.81 -18.11
N ILE A 154 -0.33 2.58 -18.56
CA ILE A 154 -1.11 1.88 -19.62
C ILE A 154 -2.58 1.74 -19.20
N SER A 155 -2.84 1.41 -17.94
CA SER A 155 -4.21 1.25 -17.43
C SER A 155 -5.00 2.55 -17.46
N VAL A 156 -4.42 3.67 -16.99
CA VAL A 156 -5.11 4.97 -16.90
C VAL A 156 -5.27 5.64 -18.28
N THR A 157 -4.38 5.34 -19.21
CA THR A 157 -4.43 5.92 -20.57
C THR A 157 -5.16 5.00 -21.56
N LEU A 158 -4.50 3.91 -21.95
CA LEU A 158 -4.95 3.06 -23.05
C LEU A 158 -6.26 2.34 -22.72
N ILE A 159 -6.34 1.69 -21.54
CA ILE A 159 -7.52 0.88 -21.22
C ILE A 159 -8.73 1.76 -20.93
N VAL A 160 -8.56 2.88 -20.22
CA VAL A 160 -9.65 3.84 -19.99
C VAL A 160 -10.13 4.44 -21.31
N TYR A 161 -9.23 4.81 -22.22
CA TYR A 161 -9.57 5.30 -23.55
C TYR A 161 -10.35 4.28 -24.38
N LEU A 162 -9.92 3.01 -24.37
CA LEU A 162 -10.62 1.94 -25.08
C LEU A 162 -12.03 1.67 -24.51
N GLN A 163 -12.20 1.80 -23.20
CA GLN A 163 -13.51 1.68 -22.54
C GLN A 163 -14.46 2.81 -22.93
N ASP A 164 -13.94 4.03 -22.99
CA ASP A 164 -14.72 5.23 -23.32
C ASP A 164 -15.12 5.27 -24.81
N LYS A 165 -14.17 4.98 -25.70
CA LYS A 165 -14.37 5.04 -27.16
C LYS A 165 -15.13 3.86 -27.74
N PHE A 166 -14.83 2.63 -27.31
CA PHE A 166 -15.42 1.43 -27.93
C PHE A 166 -16.55 0.85 -27.07
N SER A 167 -16.25 0.31 -25.92
CA SER A 167 -17.24 -0.16 -24.95
C SER A 167 -16.57 -0.77 -23.71
N TRP A 168 -17.31 -0.88 -22.64
CA TRP A 168 -16.91 -1.63 -21.45
C TRP A 168 -16.59 -3.11 -21.76
N LYS A 169 -17.28 -3.73 -22.72
CA LYS A 169 -17.02 -5.12 -23.17
C LYS A 169 -15.58 -5.29 -23.63
N THR A 170 -15.11 -4.38 -24.50
CA THR A 170 -13.76 -4.43 -25.07
C THR A 170 -12.70 -4.20 -24.00
N GLY A 171 -12.87 -3.21 -23.12
CA GLY A 171 -11.90 -2.91 -22.07
C GLY A 171 -11.72 -4.07 -21.08
N PHE A 172 -12.81 -4.70 -20.66
CA PHE A 172 -12.72 -5.88 -19.78
C PHE A 172 -12.19 -7.12 -20.49
N ALA A 173 -12.52 -7.33 -21.80
CA ALA A 173 -11.95 -8.43 -22.58
C ALA A 173 -10.42 -8.38 -22.63
N ILE A 174 -9.85 -7.18 -22.85
CA ILE A 174 -8.40 -6.97 -22.84
C ILE A 174 -7.83 -7.28 -21.46
N SER A 175 -8.48 -6.80 -20.39
CA SER A 175 -8.04 -7.09 -19.02
C SER A 175 -8.03 -8.60 -18.71
N VAL A 176 -9.06 -9.34 -19.15
CA VAL A 176 -9.11 -10.81 -19.04
C VAL A 176 -7.97 -11.46 -19.81
N ALA A 177 -7.73 -11.04 -21.06
CA ALA A 177 -6.65 -11.61 -21.88
C ALA A 177 -5.27 -11.41 -21.22
N ILE A 178 -4.99 -10.21 -20.70
CA ILE A 178 -3.73 -9.90 -20.00
C ILE A 178 -3.59 -10.76 -18.73
N MET A 179 -4.66 -10.88 -17.91
CA MET A 179 -4.61 -11.68 -16.68
C MET A 179 -4.46 -13.18 -16.97
N ALA A 180 -5.18 -13.72 -17.97
CA ALA A 180 -5.04 -15.10 -18.39
C ALA A 180 -3.62 -15.40 -18.91
N PHE A 181 -3.06 -14.49 -19.71
CA PHE A 181 -1.69 -14.60 -20.21
C PHE A 181 -0.66 -14.56 -19.07
N ALA A 182 -0.81 -13.65 -18.10
CA ALA A 182 0.07 -13.57 -16.93
C ALA A 182 -0.01 -14.86 -16.09
N THR A 183 -1.21 -15.39 -15.88
CA THR A 183 -1.42 -16.66 -15.14
C THR A 183 -0.79 -17.83 -15.89
N PHE A 184 -0.98 -17.91 -17.22
CA PHE A 184 -0.34 -18.92 -18.07
C PHE A 184 1.19 -18.84 -17.99
N LEU A 185 1.78 -17.65 -18.14
CA LEU A 185 3.23 -17.46 -18.02
C LEU A 185 3.76 -17.89 -16.66
N ASN A 186 3.09 -17.50 -15.57
CA ASN A 186 3.51 -17.89 -14.22
C ASN A 186 3.56 -19.43 -14.04
N VAL A 187 2.59 -20.15 -14.59
CA VAL A 187 2.54 -21.61 -14.52
C VAL A 187 3.58 -22.23 -15.48
N ALA A 188 3.68 -21.75 -16.72
CA ALA A 188 4.59 -22.28 -17.72
C ALA A 188 6.07 -22.13 -17.32
N THR A 189 6.41 -21.01 -16.64
CA THR A 189 7.78 -20.75 -16.16
C THR A 189 8.07 -21.32 -14.78
N SER A 190 7.16 -22.10 -14.20
CA SER A 190 7.26 -22.59 -12.81
C SER A 190 8.55 -23.39 -12.51
N ASN A 191 9.10 -24.08 -13.53
CA ASN A 191 10.34 -24.86 -13.39
C ASN A 191 11.61 -24.01 -13.42
N LEU A 192 11.51 -22.74 -13.85
CA LEU A 192 12.66 -21.84 -13.92
C LEU A 192 12.89 -21.10 -12.60
N TYR A 193 11.88 -21.07 -11.72
CA TYR A 193 11.93 -20.31 -10.48
C TYR A 193 12.49 -21.12 -9.32
N ILE A 194 13.31 -20.45 -8.50
CA ILE A 194 13.74 -20.94 -7.20
C ILE A 194 12.57 -20.83 -6.23
N LYS A 195 12.12 -21.97 -5.69
CA LYS A 195 11.00 -22.05 -4.75
C LYS A 195 11.53 -22.24 -3.34
N VAL A 196 11.58 -21.16 -2.57
CA VAL A 196 12.00 -21.22 -1.17
C VAL A 196 10.88 -21.86 -0.34
N LYS A 197 11.25 -22.84 0.49
CA LYS A 197 10.29 -23.53 1.37
C LYS A 197 9.81 -22.60 2.48
N PRO A 198 8.50 -22.58 2.81
CA PRO A 198 7.99 -21.77 3.91
C PRO A 198 8.55 -22.27 5.25
N GLN A 199 8.88 -21.35 6.13
CA GLN A 199 9.28 -21.70 7.50
C GLN A 199 8.03 -21.76 8.38
N LYS A 200 7.51 -22.96 8.59
CA LYS A 200 6.20 -23.24 9.21
C LYS A 200 5.94 -22.61 10.57
N ASN A 201 6.95 -22.15 11.28
CA ASN A 201 6.80 -21.76 12.70
C ASN A 201 6.95 -20.27 13.01
N ILE A 202 7.24 -19.39 12.03
CA ILE A 202 7.59 -17.99 12.31
C ILE A 202 6.48 -17.24 13.04
N TRP A 203 5.26 -17.28 12.52
CA TRP A 203 4.13 -16.58 13.14
C TRP A 203 3.74 -17.16 14.49
N ILE A 204 3.86 -18.50 14.61
CA ILE A 204 3.66 -19.20 15.87
C ILE A 204 4.75 -18.79 16.85
N SER A 205 6.01 -18.67 16.42
CA SER A 205 7.13 -18.20 17.25
C SER A 205 6.89 -16.79 17.81
N LEU A 206 6.39 -15.86 17.00
CA LEU A 206 6.08 -14.50 17.47
C LEU A 206 5.00 -14.51 18.57
N VAL A 207 3.96 -15.33 18.40
CA VAL A 207 2.91 -15.51 19.42
C VAL A 207 3.46 -16.20 20.68
N GLN A 208 4.33 -17.20 20.49
CA GLN A 208 4.99 -17.91 21.60
C GLN A 208 5.84 -16.98 22.45
N VAL A 209 6.65 -16.09 21.82
CA VAL A 209 7.45 -15.11 22.54
C VAL A 209 6.58 -14.21 23.43
N ILE A 210 5.46 -13.70 22.89
CA ILE A 210 4.54 -12.84 23.65
C ILE A 210 3.94 -13.63 24.82
N PHE A 211 3.44 -14.84 24.55
CA PHE A 211 2.84 -15.71 25.57
C PHE A 211 3.83 -16.02 26.68
N LEU A 212 5.06 -16.42 26.34
CA LEU A 212 6.09 -16.76 27.31
C LEU A 212 6.60 -15.54 28.06
N ALA A 213 6.71 -14.38 27.42
CA ALA A 213 7.06 -13.13 28.10
C ALA A 213 6.02 -12.76 29.17
N ILE A 214 4.72 -12.93 28.88
CA ILE A 214 3.61 -12.70 29.83
C ILE A 214 3.61 -13.75 30.93
N ARG A 215 3.77 -15.03 30.58
CA ARG A 215 3.84 -16.15 31.54
C ARG A 215 5.00 -16.00 32.51
N ASN A 216 6.15 -15.55 32.02
CA ASN A 216 7.38 -15.39 32.78
C ASN A 216 7.52 -13.98 33.39
N ARG A 217 6.45 -13.18 33.49
CA ARG A 217 6.47 -11.79 34.00
C ARG A 217 7.05 -11.65 35.41
N HIS A 218 7.01 -12.71 36.20
CA HIS A 218 7.49 -12.75 37.58
C HIS A 218 9.01 -12.99 37.69
N ILE A 219 9.70 -13.36 36.61
CA ILE A 219 11.13 -13.56 36.61
C ILE A 219 11.80 -12.18 36.73
N GLN A 220 12.52 -11.97 37.85
CA GLN A 220 13.34 -10.80 38.02
C GLN A 220 14.65 -10.97 37.22
N PHE A 221 15.05 -9.94 36.49
CA PHE A 221 16.35 -9.93 35.85
C PHE A 221 17.40 -9.72 36.96
N PRO A 222 18.43 -10.60 37.10
CA PRO A 222 19.51 -10.36 38.02
C PRO A 222 20.28 -9.09 37.63
N GLU A 223 20.88 -8.47 38.63
CA GLU A 223 21.85 -7.40 38.44
C GLU A 223 23.03 -7.90 37.60
N GLU A 224 23.63 -7.02 36.80
CA GLU A 224 24.72 -7.31 35.87
C GLU A 224 25.84 -8.08 36.59
N GLY A 225 26.05 -9.33 36.21
CA GLY A 225 27.13 -10.17 36.74
C GLY A 225 26.78 -11.62 37.11
N ASN A 226 25.54 -11.96 37.39
CA ASN A 226 25.15 -13.34 37.67
C ASN A 226 24.55 -13.99 36.43
N GLY A 227 25.33 -14.89 35.80
CA GLY A 227 25.12 -15.58 34.52
C GLY A 227 23.71 -16.11 34.25
N LEU A 228 22.82 -15.23 33.81
CA LEU A 228 21.62 -15.67 33.15
C LEU A 228 22.01 -16.36 31.85
N GLN A 229 21.66 -17.62 31.74
CA GLN A 229 21.78 -18.34 30.49
C GLN A 229 20.52 -18.07 29.65
N TYR A 230 20.74 -17.57 28.44
CA TYR A 230 19.71 -17.42 27.42
C TYR A 230 19.73 -18.64 26.50
N HIS A 231 18.56 -19.05 26.05
CA HIS A 231 18.45 -20.17 25.12
C HIS A 231 18.84 -19.72 23.70
N ASN A 232 19.98 -20.22 23.20
CA ASN A 232 20.50 -19.93 21.87
C ASN A 232 20.47 -21.18 21.00
N SER A 233 20.07 -21.07 19.75
CA SER A 233 19.98 -22.24 18.82
C SER A 233 21.31 -22.62 18.16
N GLY A 234 22.39 -21.87 18.32
CA GLY A 234 23.63 -22.01 17.55
C GLY A 234 24.95 -22.06 18.34
N GLY A 235 24.94 -22.33 19.65
CA GLY A 235 26.18 -22.50 20.42
C GLY A 235 26.96 -21.22 20.76
N LEU A 236 26.76 -20.10 20.10
CA LEU A 236 27.26 -18.79 20.45
C LEU A 236 26.32 -18.12 21.44
N ALA A 237 26.85 -17.68 22.60
CA ALA A 237 26.08 -17.00 23.64
C ALA A 237 25.72 -15.57 23.19
N VAL A 238 24.65 -15.42 22.40
CA VAL A 238 24.13 -14.12 21.98
C VAL A 238 23.23 -13.59 23.09
N VAL A 239 23.60 -12.44 23.68
CA VAL A 239 22.81 -11.75 24.69
C VAL A 239 21.74 -10.93 23.97
N PRO A 240 20.43 -11.06 24.34
CA PRO A 240 19.38 -10.28 23.73
C PRO A 240 19.53 -8.79 24.04
N SER A 241 19.17 -7.94 23.09
CA SER A 241 19.25 -6.48 23.23
C SER A 241 18.42 -5.96 24.42
N ASN A 242 18.86 -4.85 25.02
CA ASN A 242 18.16 -4.23 26.17
C ASN A 242 16.85 -3.52 25.73
N LYS A 243 16.61 -3.33 24.44
CA LYS A 243 15.34 -2.79 23.94
C LYS A 243 14.20 -3.75 24.26
N MET A 244 13.05 -3.25 24.71
CA MET A 244 11.89 -4.06 25.09
C MET A 244 12.29 -5.23 26.03
N ARG A 245 13.08 -4.95 27.06
CA ARG A 245 13.68 -5.92 28.00
C ARG A 245 12.66 -6.93 28.57
N PHE A 246 11.37 -6.55 28.64
CA PHE A 246 10.31 -7.44 29.11
C PHE A 246 10.13 -8.70 28.24
N LEU A 247 10.42 -8.61 26.92
CA LEU A 247 10.36 -9.75 26.01
C LEU A 247 11.50 -10.75 26.23
N ASN A 248 12.65 -10.31 26.77
CA ASN A 248 13.79 -11.17 27.03
C ASN A 248 13.44 -12.29 28.03
N ARG A 249 12.38 -12.11 28.85
CA ARG A 249 11.88 -13.15 29.76
C ARG A 249 11.43 -14.43 29.05
N ALA A 250 11.15 -14.35 27.75
CA ALA A 250 10.74 -15.52 26.95
C ALA A 250 11.90 -16.47 26.65
N CYS A 251 13.16 -15.99 26.64
CA CYS A 251 14.35 -16.77 26.33
C CYS A 251 15.25 -17.06 27.55
N VAL A 252 14.83 -16.71 28.77
CA VAL A 252 15.58 -16.98 30.01
C VAL A 252 15.44 -18.45 30.41
N LEU A 253 16.58 -19.13 30.57
CA LEU A 253 16.62 -20.47 31.14
C LEU A 253 16.47 -20.41 32.67
N ARG A 254 15.56 -21.20 33.24
CA ARG A 254 15.43 -21.32 34.70
C ARG A 254 16.60 -22.14 35.24
N ALA A 255 17.28 -21.64 36.27
CA ALA A 255 18.46 -22.24 36.89
C ALA A 255 18.28 -23.68 37.45
N HIS A 256 17.07 -24.24 37.43
CA HIS A 256 16.74 -25.59 37.88
C HIS A 256 16.50 -26.62 36.74
N VAL A 257 16.66 -26.21 35.48
CA VAL A 257 16.61 -27.17 34.38
C VAL A 257 18.05 -27.59 34.12
N ASP A 258 18.39 -28.81 34.56
CA ASP A 258 19.71 -29.41 34.37
C ASP A 258 20.15 -29.23 32.89
N THR A 259 21.29 -28.61 32.68
CA THR A 259 21.94 -28.39 31.38
C THR A 259 22.23 -29.71 30.62
N SER A 260 22.03 -30.85 31.28
CA SER A 260 22.19 -32.21 30.70
C SER A 260 21.02 -32.65 29.79
N ASN A 261 19.87 -31.94 29.79
CA ASN A 261 18.69 -32.31 29.00
C ASN A 261 18.34 -31.27 27.93
N SER A 262 19.32 -30.85 27.13
CA SER A 262 19.09 -29.98 25.97
C SER A 262 18.07 -30.55 24.96
N GLU A 263 17.95 -31.87 24.87
CA GLU A 263 16.96 -32.55 24.03
C GLU A 263 15.52 -32.38 24.58
N ALA A 264 15.32 -32.36 25.90
CA ALA A 264 14.01 -32.15 26.51
C ALA A 264 13.53 -30.70 26.42
N LEU A 265 14.43 -29.70 26.36
CA LEU A 265 14.11 -28.30 26.11
C LEU A 265 13.65 -28.08 24.67
N ASN A 266 14.23 -28.79 23.71
CA ASN A 266 13.84 -28.76 22.29
C ASN A 266 12.53 -29.49 22.01
N ALA A 267 12.10 -30.39 22.92
CA ALA A 267 10.89 -31.21 22.74
C ALA A 267 9.58 -30.41 22.87
N ASN A 268 9.58 -29.24 23.53
CA ASN A 268 8.35 -28.47 23.69
C ASN A 268 8.60 -26.96 23.45
N PRO A 269 8.35 -26.45 22.23
CA PRO A 269 8.59 -25.05 21.85
C PRO A 269 7.82 -24.02 22.70
N TRP A 270 6.81 -24.44 23.45
CA TRP A 270 6.03 -23.57 24.34
C TRP A 270 6.62 -23.38 25.74
N ASN A 271 7.81 -23.92 26.00
CA ASN A 271 8.46 -23.75 27.30
C ASN A 271 9.52 -22.63 27.31
N VAL A 272 10.31 -22.51 26.24
CA VAL A 272 11.37 -21.51 26.11
C VAL A 272 11.51 -21.13 24.63
N CYS A 273 11.67 -19.84 24.34
CA CYS A 273 11.99 -19.34 23.00
C CYS A 273 13.49 -19.12 22.86
N THR A 274 13.97 -19.10 21.61
CA THR A 274 15.36 -18.71 21.33
C THR A 274 15.53 -17.19 21.36
N THR A 275 16.75 -16.73 21.61
CA THR A 275 17.11 -15.30 21.56
C THR A 275 16.79 -14.69 20.19
N GLU A 276 17.01 -15.43 19.12
CA GLU A 276 16.70 -15.01 17.74
C GLU A 276 15.21 -14.71 17.56
N GLN A 277 14.32 -15.60 18.03
CA GLN A 277 12.86 -15.39 17.97
C GLN A 277 12.41 -14.13 18.72
N VAL A 278 13.05 -13.85 19.87
CA VAL A 278 12.79 -12.64 20.65
C VAL A 278 13.23 -11.38 19.88
N GLU A 279 14.43 -11.42 19.28
CA GLU A 279 14.95 -10.29 18.49
C GLU A 279 14.13 -10.05 17.22
N ASP A 280 13.66 -11.10 16.55
CA ASP A 280 12.78 -10.98 15.37
C ASP A 280 11.44 -10.33 15.72
N LEU A 281 10.84 -10.67 16.87
CA LEU A 281 9.65 -9.99 17.37
C LEU A 281 9.94 -8.51 17.68
N LYS A 282 11.07 -8.20 18.34
CA LYS A 282 11.45 -6.81 18.64
C LYS A 282 11.63 -5.99 17.38
N ARG A 283 12.29 -6.55 16.34
CA ARG A 283 12.44 -5.91 15.03
C ARG A 283 11.08 -5.62 14.40
N THR A 284 10.17 -6.60 14.44
CA THR A 284 8.81 -6.44 13.89
C THR A 284 8.02 -5.35 14.63
N ILE A 285 8.07 -5.30 15.95
CA ILE A 285 7.38 -4.28 16.76
C ILE A 285 8.02 -2.90 16.54
N SER A 286 9.34 -2.82 16.39
CA SER A 286 10.05 -1.56 16.22
C SER A 286 9.68 -0.80 14.94
N VAL A 287 9.11 -1.50 13.94
CA VAL A 287 8.61 -0.89 12.69
C VAL A 287 7.31 -0.10 12.91
N ILE A 288 6.49 -0.45 13.93
CA ILE A 288 5.14 0.11 14.13
C ILE A 288 5.11 1.64 14.26
N PRO A 289 6.00 2.31 15.03
CA PRO A 289 6.00 3.78 15.13
C PRO A 289 6.23 4.45 13.78
N MET A 290 7.22 3.96 13.01
CA MET A 290 7.51 4.50 11.68
C MET A 290 6.37 4.23 10.69
N TRP A 291 5.74 3.04 10.78
CA TRP A 291 4.56 2.67 10.01
C TRP A 291 3.38 3.62 10.29
N SER A 292 3.10 3.90 11.56
CA SER A 292 2.00 4.79 11.96
C SER A 292 2.23 6.24 11.53
N ALA A 293 3.47 6.72 11.54
CA ALA A 293 3.81 8.07 11.09
C ALA A 293 3.56 8.26 9.58
N MET A 294 3.79 7.21 8.78
CA MET A 294 3.54 7.27 7.33
C MET A 294 2.06 7.29 6.94
N ILE A 295 1.15 6.90 7.84
CA ILE A 295 -0.30 6.93 7.58
C ILE A 295 -0.76 8.35 7.21
N THR A 296 -0.16 9.40 7.78
CA THR A 296 -0.55 10.79 7.49
C THR A 296 -0.28 11.20 6.05
N SER A 297 0.84 10.78 5.44
CA SER A 297 1.12 11.06 4.04
C SER A 297 0.19 10.31 3.10
N LEU A 298 -0.14 9.05 3.44
CA LEU A 298 -1.10 8.24 2.70
C LEU A 298 -2.53 8.79 2.84
N LEU A 299 -2.90 9.30 4.02
CA LEU A 299 -4.17 9.98 4.26
C LEU A 299 -4.37 11.15 3.29
N ILE A 300 -3.38 12.02 3.15
CA ILE A 300 -3.43 13.17 2.23
C ILE A 300 -3.64 12.69 0.79
N GLN A 301 -2.95 11.64 0.35
CA GLN A 301 -3.10 11.09 -1.00
C GLN A 301 -4.49 10.52 -1.27
N GLN A 302 -5.09 9.83 -0.30
CA GLN A 302 -6.38 9.16 -0.45
C GLN A 302 -7.58 10.12 -0.28
N ALA A 303 -7.42 11.17 0.51
CA ALA A 303 -8.49 12.09 0.89
C ALA A 303 -8.70 13.26 -0.10
N THR A 304 -8.12 13.20 -1.29
CA THR A 304 -8.24 14.26 -2.31
C THR A 304 -9.35 14.01 -3.31
N PHE A 305 -10.03 15.07 -3.72
CA PHE A 305 -11.16 15.05 -4.67
C PHE A 305 -10.75 15.45 -6.10
N ARG A 306 -9.55 15.09 -6.53
CA ARG A 306 -8.94 15.51 -7.81
C ARG A 306 -9.80 15.26 -9.05
N VAL A 307 -10.48 14.11 -9.10
CA VAL A 307 -11.36 13.76 -10.23
C VAL A 307 -12.61 14.65 -10.24
N LEU A 308 -13.19 14.89 -9.07
CA LEU A 308 -14.36 15.78 -8.93
C LEU A 308 -14.01 17.22 -9.30
N GLN A 309 -12.84 17.73 -8.88
CA GLN A 309 -12.33 19.04 -9.31
C GLN A 309 -12.20 19.12 -10.85
N ALA A 310 -11.64 18.06 -11.48
CA ALA A 310 -11.48 18.01 -12.91
C ALA A 310 -12.82 17.99 -13.69
N GLU A 311 -13.86 17.40 -13.10
CA GLU A 311 -15.21 17.41 -13.72
C GLU A 311 -15.80 18.82 -13.82
N THR A 312 -15.47 19.71 -12.87
CA THR A 312 -15.93 21.11 -12.84
C THR A 312 -14.99 22.10 -13.52
N MET A 313 -13.95 21.64 -14.24
CA MET A 313 -12.94 22.46 -14.93
C MET A 313 -12.89 22.16 -16.41
N ASP A 314 -12.35 23.11 -17.23
CA ASP A 314 -12.13 22.87 -18.64
C ASP A 314 -11.02 21.84 -18.87
N ARG A 315 -11.39 20.74 -19.51
CA ARG A 315 -10.54 19.57 -19.77
C ARG A 315 -9.98 19.54 -21.20
N HIS A 316 -10.15 20.60 -21.98
CA HIS A 316 -9.56 20.69 -23.31
C HIS A 316 -8.05 20.93 -23.22
N VAL A 317 -7.27 20.08 -23.89
CA VAL A 317 -5.81 20.16 -23.89
C VAL A 317 -5.30 20.58 -25.26
N GLY A 318 -4.69 21.75 -25.31
CA GLY A 318 -3.96 22.25 -26.46
C GLY A 318 -4.77 22.50 -27.73
N ILE A 319 -4.06 22.66 -28.86
CA ILE A 319 -4.59 23.02 -30.19
C ILE A 319 -5.49 21.92 -30.78
N LEU A 320 -5.37 20.68 -30.32
CA LEU A 320 -6.07 19.50 -30.86
C LEU A 320 -7.53 19.36 -30.40
N LYS A 321 -8.09 20.26 -29.60
CA LYS A 321 -9.43 20.16 -29.00
C LYS A 321 -9.71 18.79 -28.34
N PHE A 322 -8.65 18.10 -27.90
CA PHE A 322 -8.77 16.82 -27.23
C PHE A 322 -9.30 17.06 -25.82
N GLN A 323 -10.45 16.50 -25.49
CA GLN A 323 -11.02 16.53 -24.15
C GLN A 323 -10.50 15.37 -23.34
N MET A 324 -9.66 15.67 -22.32
CA MET A 324 -9.13 14.65 -21.43
C MET A 324 -10.21 14.15 -20.46
N PRO A 325 -10.41 12.82 -20.32
CA PRO A 325 -11.31 12.28 -19.30
C PRO A 325 -10.88 12.74 -17.89
N ALA A 326 -11.84 13.13 -17.05
CA ALA A 326 -11.52 13.57 -15.66
C ALA A 326 -10.78 12.49 -14.86
N GLY A 327 -11.12 11.22 -15.08
CA GLY A 327 -10.42 10.07 -14.47
C GLY A 327 -8.97 9.88 -14.91
N SER A 328 -8.51 10.58 -15.95
CA SER A 328 -7.12 10.53 -16.44
C SER A 328 -6.20 11.59 -15.79
N ILE A 329 -6.73 12.54 -15.02
CA ILE A 329 -5.91 13.57 -14.33
C ILE A 329 -4.79 12.95 -13.46
N PRO A 330 -4.97 11.82 -12.76
CA PRO A 330 -3.88 11.16 -12.01
C PRO A 330 -2.71 10.69 -12.90
N ILE A 331 -2.76 10.83 -14.23
CA ILE A 331 -1.67 10.50 -15.14
C ILE A 331 -0.37 11.23 -14.76
N PHE A 332 -0.46 12.49 -14.33
CA PHE A 332 0.71 13.27 -13.90
C PHE A 332 1.38 12.67 -12.65
N GLU A 333 0.60 12.11 -11.72
CA GLU A 333 1.10 11.38 -10.56
C GLU A 333 1.85 10.11 -10.99
N VAL A 334 1.24 9.32 -11.88
CA VAL A 334 1.81 8.05 -12.36
C VAL A 334 3.08 8.29 -13.18
N ILE A 335 3.07 9.29 -14.07
CA ILE A 335 4.25 9.67 -14.86
C ILE A 335 5.39 10.10 -13.93
N THR A 336 5.10 10.98 -12.97
CA THR A 336 6.11 11.48 -12.03
C THR A 336 6.69 10.34 -11.19
N PHE A 337 5.83 9.46 -10.65
CA PHE A 337 6.27 8.28 -9.92
C PHE A 337 7.17 7.38 -10.76
N THR A 338 6.76 7.07 -11.99
CA THR A 338 7.49 6.14 -12.87
C THR A 338 8.84 6.71 -13.30
N LEU A 339 8.85 7.97 -13.76
CA LEU A 339 10.08 8.65 -14.17
C LEU A 339 11.04 8.80 -13.00
N TRP A 340 10.55 9.25 -11.85
CA TRP A 340 11.39 9.44 -10.69
C TRP A 340 11.97 8.12 -10.18
N SER A 341 11.13 7.08 -10.01
CA SER A 341 11.60 5.77 -9.57
C SER A 341 12.60 5.14 -10.55
N GLY A 342 12.42 5.34 -11.87
CA GLY A 342 13.35 4.84 -12.88
C GLY A 342 14.66 5.63 -12.95
N CYS A 343 14.61 6.94 -12.76
CA CYS A 343 15.78 7.81 -12.88
C CYS A 343 16.58 7.90 -11.57
N PHE A 344 15.93 7.83 -10.42
CA PHE A 344 16.54 8.05 -9.12
C PHE A 344 17.66 7.06 -8.82
N ASP A 345 17.38 5.78 -8.88
CA ASP A 345 18.34 4.73 -8.56
C ASP A 345 19.37 4.51 -9.68
N ARG A 346 19.02 4.81 -10.93
CA ARG A 346 19.87 4.52 -12.09
C ARG A 346 20.79 5.65 -12.50
N PHE A 347 20.38 6.91 -12.28
CA PHE A 347 21.13 8.09 -12.71
C PHE A 347 21.47 9.02 -11.56
N ILE A 348 20.51 9.33 -10.68
CA ILE A 348 20.68 10.34 -9.65
C ILE A 348 21.63 9.84 -8.55
N ILE A 349 21.40 8.65 -7.99
CA ILE A 349 22.28 8.08 -6.97
C ILE A 349 23.72 7.92 -7.48
N PRO A 350 23.99 7.25 -8.63
CA PRO A 350 25.38 7.11 -9.11
C PRO A 350 26.07 8.43 -9.45
N PHE A 351 25.32 9.43 -9.91
CA PHE A 351 25.85 10.77 -10.17
C PHE A 351 26.32 11.42 -8.86
N PHE A 352 25.48 11.42 -7.84
CA PHE A 352 25.83 12.00 -6.55
C PHE A 352 26.92 11.22 -5.82
N GLU A 353 26.95 9.89 -5.91
CA GLU A 353 28.05 9.07 -5.38
C GLU A 353 29.39 9.47 -5.99
N ARG A 354 29.43 9.74 -7.31
CA ARG A 354 30.65 10.20 -7.99
C ARG A 354 31.07 11.61 -7.57
N VAL A 355 30.10 12.50 -7.33
CA VAL A 355 30.38 13.91 -6.99
C VAL A 355 30.74 14.06 -5.51
N THR A 356 30.05 13.36 -4.61
CA THR A 356 30.22 13.53 -3.17
C THR A 356 31.14 12.51 -2.52
N GLY A 357 31.49 11.43 -3.23
CA GLY A 357 32.29 10.32 -2.68
C GLY A 357 31.61 9.52 -1.57
N ARG A 358 30.31 9.74 -1.33
CA ARG A 358 29.52 9.02 -0.30
C ARG A 358 28.76 7.88 -0.94
N GLU A 359 28.86 6.67 -0.37
CA GLU A 359 28.18 5.47 -0.86
C GLU A 359 26.66 5.52 -0.72
N LYS A 360 26.11 6.34 0.19
CA LYS A 360 24.66 6.50 0.40
C LYS A 360 24.29 7.97 0.41
N LEU A 361 23.50 8.38 -0.58
CA LEU A 361 23.02 9.74 -0.71
C LEU A 361 21.96 10.08 0.37
N LEU A 362 20.99 9.19 0.56
CA LEU A 362 19.87 9.36 1.48
C LEU A 362 19.65 8.09 2.29
N SER A 363 19.44 8.25 3.60
CA SER A 363 18.96 7.14 4.43
C SER A 363 17.48 6.85 4.13
N HIS A 364 17.02 5.63 4.44
CA HIS A 364 15.60 5.26 4.27
C HIS A 364 14.68 6.21 5.04
N LYS A 365 15.06 6.64 6.25
CA LYS A 365 14.31 7.61 7.06
C LYS A 365 14.24 8.99 6.39
N GLN A 366 15.36 9.50 5.85
CA GLN A 366 15.36 10.77 5.12
C GLN A 366 14.46 10.70 3.89
N ARG A 367 14.50 9.59 3.15
CA ARG A 367 13.64 9.37 1.98
C ARG A 367 12.16 9.40 2.38
N MET A 368 11.77 8.71 3.46
CA MET A 368 10.41 8.75 4.00
C MET A 368 10.00 10.17 4.42
N GLY A 369 10.86 10.90 5.13
CA GLY A 369 10.60 12.28 5.56
C GLY A 369 10.38 13.23 4.38
N ILE A 370 11.19 13.15 3.32
CA ILE A 370 11.02 13.91 2.08
C ILE A 370 9.66 13.58 1.43
N GLY A 371 9.24 12.29 1.46
CA GLY A 371 7.93 11.88 0.99
C GLY A 371 6.78 12.56 1.73
N ILE A 372 6.86 12.70 3.06
CA ILE A 372 5.86 13.41 3.86
C ILE A 372 5.83 14.91 3.49
N LEU A 373 6.99 15.55 3.30
CA LEU A 373 7.06 16.96 2.88
C LEU A 373 6.39 17.18 1.52
N PHE A 374 6.59 16.27 0.55
CA PHE A 374 5.90 16.34 -0.73
C PHE A 374 4.38 16.12 -0.60
N SER A 375 3.92 15.31 0.35
CA SER A 375 2.48 15.16 0.60
C SER A 375 1.86 16.46 1.13
N ILE A 376 2.56 17.16 2.01
CA ILE A 376 2.14 18.49 2.49
C ILE A 376 2.11 19.49 1.34
N ALA A 377 3.15 19.51 0.48
CA ALA A 377 3.19 20.37 -0.69
C ALA A 377 2.03 20.07 -1.67
N SER A 378 1.66 18.79 -1.84
CA SER A 378 0.51 18.38 -2.64
C SER A 378 -0.80 18.96 -2.07
N ALA A 379 -1.02 18.88 -0.75
CA ALA A 379 -2.21 19.42 -0.10
C ALA A 379 -2.28 20.95 -0.17
N LEU A 380 -1.15 21.65 0.04
CA LEU A 380 -1.06 23.11 -0.09
C LEU A 380 -1.32 23.56 -1.53
N SER A 381 -0.76 22.86 -2.52
CA SER A 381 -1.01 23.11 -3.93
C SER A 381 -2.51 22.92 -4.27
N ALA A 382 -3.12 21.84 -3.75
CA ALA A 382 -4.54 21.59 -3.92
C ALA A 382 -5.41 22.70 -3.30
N SER A 383 -5.08 23.17 -2.10
CA SER A 383 -5.75 24.28 -1.43
C SER A 383 -5.67 25.58 -2.26
N ALA A 384 -4.48 25.91 -2.77
CA ALA A 384 -4.27 27.11 -3.58
C ALA A 384 -5.06 27.08 -4.90
N VAL A 385 -4.98 25.96 -5.62
CA VAL A 385 -5.70 25.78 -6.90
C VAL A 385 -7.22 25.83 -6.68
N GLU A 386 -7.72 25.19 -5.62
CA GLU A 386 -9.15 25.18 -5.30
C GLU A 386 -9.64 26.57 -4.91
N GLY A 387 -8.87 27.32 -4.12
CA GLY A 387 -9.23 28.71 -3.80
C GLY A 387 -9.30 29.63 -5.02
N ILE A 388 -8.45 29.39 -6.05
CA ILE A 388 -8.53 30.11 -7.33
C ILE A 388 -9.78 29.66 -8.11
N ARG A 389 -10.03 28.35 -8.20
CA ARG A 389 -11.18 27.76 -8.92
C ARG A 389 -12.50 28.26 -8.34
N THR A 390 -12.68 28.22 -7.02
CA THR A 390 -13.91 28.69 -6.35
C THR A 390 -14.14 30.19 -6.61
N LYS A 391 -13.10 31.03 -6.50
CA LYS A 391 -13.20 32.45 -6.84
C LYS A 391 -13.62 32.68 -8.29
N GLN A 392 -13.12 31.87 -9.22
CA GLN A 392 -13.49 31.93 -10.62
C GLN A 392 -14.95 31.48 -10.85
N ALA A 393 -15.40 30.42 -10.16
CA ALA A 393 -16.80 29.96 -10.19
C ALA A 393 -17.78 31.05 -9.73
N ILE A 394 -17.46 31.73 -8.64
CA ILE A 394 -18.24 32.87 -8.11
C ILE A 394 -18.30 34.01 -9.14
N ARG A 395 -17.17 34.40 -9.72
CA ARG A 395 -17.11 35.47 -10.74
C ARG A 395 -17.94 35.15 -11.99
N GLN A 396 -18.06 33.86 -12.33
CA GLN A 396 -18.87 33.40 -13.47
C GLN A 396 -20.34 33.13 -13.13
N GLY A 397 -20.75 33.32 -11.86
CA GLY A 397 -22.13 33.07 -11.41
C GLY A 397 -22.53 31.59 -11.47
N LEU A 398 -21.55 30.67 -11.24
CA LEU A 398 -21.75 29.22 -11.31
C LEU A 398 -21.97 28.59 -9.92
N GLU A 399 -22.11 29.39 -8.85
CA GLU A 399 -22.26 28.89 -7.48
C GLU A 399 -23.44 27.91 -7.33
N ASP A 400 -24.61 28.25 -7.92
CA ASP A 400 -25.82 27.43 -7.78
C ASP A 400 -25.92 26.29 -8.80
N ARG A 401 -24.93 26.15 -9.70
CA ARG A 401 -24.92 25.13 -10.72
C ARG A 401 -23.93 24.02 -10.39
N ALA A 402 -24.43 22.88 -9.92
CA ALA A 402 -23.59 21.73 -9.60
C ALA A 402 -22.81 21.19 -10.81
N ASP A 403 -23.40 21.29 -12.04
CA ASP A 403 -22.79 20.87 -13.28
C ASP A 403 -22.03 22.01 -14.00
N GLY A 404 -21.87 23.17 -13.35
CA GLY A 404 -21.19 24.33 -13.92
C GLY A 404 -19.69 24.07 -14.11
N VAL A 405 -19.23 24.13 -15.37
CA VAL A 405 -17.82 24.03 -15.72
C VAL A 405 -17.20 25.43 -15.68
N VAL A 406 -16.20 25.60 -14.82
CA VAL A 406 -15.46 26.85 -14.67
C VAL A 406 -14.49 27.01 -15.83
N ASP A 407 -14.39 28.20 -16.41
CA ASP A 407 -13.41 28.54 -17.46
C ASP A 407 -12.00 28.64 -16.86
N MET A 408 -11.49 27.49 -16.43
CA MET A 408 -10.15 27.28 -15.87
C MET A 408 -9.65 25.91 -16.31
N SER A 409 -8.49 25.85 -16.90
CA SER A 409 -7.93 24.58 -17.40
C SER A 409 -7.68 23.57 -16.28
N ALA A 410 -8.11 22.32 -16.47
CA ALA A 410 -7.83 21.21 -15.55
C ALA A 410 -6.33 20.92 -15.37
N LEU A 411 -5.45 21.43 -16.25
CA LEU A 411 -3.99 21.34 -16.09
C LEU A 411 -3.47 22.04 -14.84
N TRP A 412 -4.23 22.98 -14.25
CA TRP A 412 -3.88 23.56 -12.95
C TRP A 412 -3.83 22.53 -11.81
N LEU A 413 -4.42 21.35 -12.01
CA LEU A 413 -4.31 20.23 -11.07
C LEU A 413 -2.99 19.46 -11.19
N ALA A 414 -2.18 19.69 -12.24
CA ALA A 414 -0.92 18.98 -12.46
C ALA A 414 0.09 19.13 -11.31
N PRO A 415 0.34 20.32 -10.72
CA PRO A 415 1.28 20.46 -9.62
C PRO A 415 0.95 19.57 -8.41
N GLN A 416 -0.32 19.52 -7.98
CA GLN A 416 -0.71 18.64 -6.86
C GLN A 416 -0.51 17.17 -7.19
N CYS A 417 -0.75 16.74 -8.45
CA CYS A 417 -0.52 15.38 -8.89
C CYS A 417 0.99 15.05 -8.98
N ILE A 418 1.82 15.99 -9.43
CA ILE A 418 3.28 15.85 -9.47
C ILE A 418 3.82 15.64 -8.05
N PHE A 419 3.42 16.48 -7.10
CA PHE A 419 3.83 16.30 -5.69
C PHE A 419 3.31 14.99 -5.10
N ALA A 420 2.12 14.52 -5.47
CA ALA A 420 1.61 13.22 -5.05
C ALA A 420 2.46 12.06 -5.63
N GLY A 421 2.89 12.16 -6.89
CA GLY A 421 3.82 11.21 -7.51
C GLY A 421 5.18 11.16 -6.80
N LEU A 422 5.73 12.32 -6.43
CA LEU A 422 6.96 12.41 -5.62
C LEU A 422 6.75 11.84 -4.21
N THR A 423 5.58 12.07 -3.60
CA THR A 423 5.23 11.43 -2.30
C THR A 423 5.29 9.92 -2.39
N SER A 424 4.75 9.32 -3.44
CA SER A 424 4.81 7.87 -3.66
C SER A 424 6.24 7.39 -3.91
N ALA A 425 7.01 8.11 -4.73
CA ALA A 425 8.37 7.73 -5.09
C ALA A 425 9.37 7.83 -3.91
N PHE A 426 9.21 8.81 -3.05
CA PHE A 426 10.06 8.96 -1.86
C PHE A 426 9.47 8.25 -0.64
N GLY A 427 8.20 8.49 -0.34
CA GLY A 427 7.54 8.00 0.87
C GLY A 427 7.26 6.50 0.81
N SER A 428 6.44 6.05 -0.14
CA SER A 428 6.01 4.63 -0.20
C SER A 428 7.17 3.70 -0.56
N VAL A 429 8.03 4.09 -1.51
CA VAL A 429 9.23 3.30 -1.87
C VAL A 429 10.21 3.28 -0.70
N GLY A 430 10.52 4.45 -0.10
CA GLY A 430 11.39 4.53 1.07
C GLY A 430 10.87 3.72 2.26
N GLN A 431 9.56 3.66 2.45
CA GLN A 431 8.90 2.86 3.47
C GLN A 431 9.09 1.35 3.22
N ILE A 432 8.93 0.90 1.99
CA ILE A 432 9.16 -0.50 1.62
C ILE A 432 10.63 -0.88 1.85
N GLU A 433 11.56 -0.06 1.37
CA GLU A 433 13.00 -0.30 1.56
C GLU A 433 13.40 -0.32 3.03
N PHE A 434 12.83 0.59 3.85
CA PHE A 434 13.02 0.58 5.30
C PHE A 434 12.54 -0.74 5.92
N TYR A 435 11.37 -1.23 5.52
CA TYR A 435 10.87 -2.50 6.03
C TYR A 435 11.75 -3.69 5.63
N TYR A 436 12.24 -3.71 4.38
CA TYR A 436 13.19 -4.75 3.95
C TYR A 436 14.54 -4.68 4.66
N ALA A 437 14.96 -3.52 5.14
CA ALA A 437 16.18 -3.36 5.91
C ALA A 437 16.03 -3.79 7.37
N VAL A 438 14.82 -3.68 7.95
CA VAL A 438 14.59 -3.93 9.38
C VAL A 438 13.97 -5.30 9.64
N LEU A 439 13.02 -5.73 8.81
CA LEU A 439 12.30 -7.01 9.00
C LEU A 439 13.19 -8.20 8.65
N PRO A 440 13.02 -9.33 9.36
CA PRO A 440 13.67 -10.58 9.00
C PRO A 440 13.33 -11.00 7.57
N ARG A 441 14.27 -11.62 6.87
CA ARG A 441 14.06 -12.12 5.49
C ARG A 441 12.91 -13.10 5.39
N THR A 442 12.70 -13.86 6.43
CA THR A 442 11.65 -14.88 6.56
C THR A 442 10.24 -14.30 6.55
N THR A 443 10.08 -13.03 6.96
CA THR A 443 8.81 -12.29 7.00
C THR A 443 8.78 -11.12 6.01
N SER A 444 9.57 -11.17 4.94
CA SER A 444 9.69 -10.06 3.99
C SER A 444 8.39 -9.76 3.22
N SER A 445 7.48 -10.74 3.08
CA SER A 445 6.13 -10.51 2.52
C SER A 445 5.30 -9.54 3.38
N LEU A 446 5.61 -9.44 4.68
CA LEU A 446 4.98 -8.49 5.59
C LEU A 446 5.27 -7.02 5.21
N ALA A 447 6.41 -6.73 4.59
CA ALA A 447 6.77 -5.37 4.21
C ALA A 447 5.73 -4.70 3.30
N LEU A 448 5.32 -5.39 2.23
CA LEU A 448 4.30 -4.88 1.32
C LEU A 448 2.89 -4.99 1.90
N ALA A 449 2.64 -6.00 2.74
CA ALA A 449 1.38 -6.14 3.46
C ALA A 449 1.17 -4.98 4.44
N LEU A 450 2.20 -4.53 5.15
CA LEU A 450 2.15 -3.37 6.04
C LEU A 450 1.88 -2.06 5.27
N LEU A 451 2.46 -1.90 4.07
CA LEU A 451 2.11 -0.75 3.23
C LEU A 451 0.64 -0.79 2.82
N SER A 452 0.14 -1.94 2.38
CA SER A 452 -1.28 -2.10 2.02
C SER A 452 -2.19 -1.80 3.21
N LEU A 453 -1.84 -2.30 4.40
CA LEU A 453 -2.57 -2.01 5.64
C LEU A 453 -2.56 -0.51 5.96
N ALA A 454 -1.43 0.17 5.81
CA ALA A 454 -1.34 1.62 6.02
C ALA A 454 -2.27 2.39 5.09
N ILE A 455 -2.36 1.99 3.80
CA ILE A 455 -3.32 2.56 2.84
C ILE A 455 -4.77 2.29 3.30
N GLY A 456 -5.06 1.08 3.77
CA GLY A 456 -6.39 0.73 4.30
C GLY A 456 -6.79 1.59 5.49
N VAL A 457 -5.89 1.75 6.46
CA VAL A 457 -6.10 2.62 7.64
C VAL A 457 -6.23 4.08 7.22
N ALA A 458 -5.40 4.57 6.31
CA ALA A 458 -5.48 5.94 5.78
C ALA A 458 -6.84 6.23 5.12
N ASN A 459 -7.39 5.26 4.36
CA ASN A 459 -8.73 5.39 3.77
C ASN A 459 -9.84 5.49 4.84
N ILE A 460 -9.77 4.68 5.90
CA ILE A 460 -10.74 4.75 7.01
C ILE A 460 -10.64 6.10 7.71
N VAL A 461 -9.43 6.52 8.09
CA VAL A 461 -9.18 7.80 8.76
C VAL A 461 -9.63 8.95 7.87
N GLY A 462 -9.33 8.91 6.56
CA GLY A 462 -9.78 9.90 5.59
C GLY A 462 -11.30 10.02 5.53
N THR A 463 -12.01 8.90 5.50
CA THR A 463 -13.47 8.86 5.53
C THR A 463 -14.03 9.50 6.83
N VAL A 464 -13.40 9.22 7.97
CA VAL A 464 -13.78 9.81 9.26
C VAL A 464 -13.54 11.32 9.25
N VAL A 465 -12.39 11.78 8.76
CA VAL A 465 -12.06 13.22 8.65
C VAL A 465 -13.08 13.94 7.77
N VAL A 466 -13.39 13.42 6.58
CA VAL A 466 -14.41 14.00 5.67
C VAL A 466 -15.77 14.09 6.36
N LYS A 467 -16.24 13.03 7.03
CA LYS A 467 -17.52 13.02 7.76
C LYS A 467 -17.52 14.03 8.90
N LEU A 468 -16.45 14.09 9.69
CA LEU A 468 -16.33 15.04 10.79
C LEU A 468 -16.36 16.49 10.30
N VAL A 469 -15.60 16.80 9.24
CA VAL A 469 -15.59 18.13 8.63
C VAL A 469 -16.99 18.47 8.11
N LYS A 470 -17.65 17.56 7.39
CA LYS A 470 -19.02 17.78 6.88
C LYS A 470 -20.00 18.06 8.04
N VAL A 471 -19.99 17.27 9.11
CA VAL A 471 -20.88 17.43 10.27
C VAL A 471 -20.60 18.71 11.06
N ILE A 472 -19.31 19.03 11.29
CA ILE A 472 -18.94 20.20 12.09
C ILE A 472 -19.25 21.50 11.35
N THR A 473 -18.95 21.56 10.04
CA THR A 473 -19.08 22.79 9.26
C THR A 473 -20.51 23.05 8.74
N SER A 474 -21.38 22.03 8.69
CA SER A 474 -22.80 22.19 8.31
C SER A 474 -23.74 22.47 9.50
N ARG A 475 -23.21 22.62 10.74
CA ARG A 475 -24.02 22.98 11.91
C ARG A 475 -24.53 24.41 11.78
N GLY A 476 -25.81 24.60 12.06
CA GLY A 476 -26.43 25.93 12.05
C GLY A 476 -27.08 26.36 10.72
N GLY A 477 -27.27 25.41 9.76
CA GLY A 477 -27.92 25.70 8.47
C GLY A 477 -27.04 26.44 7.46
N THR A 478 -25.73 26.53 7.72
CA THR A 478 -24.74 27.08 6.78
C THR A 478 -24.33 26.03 5.76
N VAL A 479 -24.00 26.47 4.54
CA VAL A 479 -23.35 25.63 3.54
C VAL A 479 -22.01 25.21 4.12
N GLY A 480 -21.84 23.89 4.43
CA GLY A 480 -20.61 23.37 5.00
C GLY A 480 -19.43 23.48 4.03
N TRP A 481 -18.22 23.15 4.48
CA TRP A 481 -17.02 23.16 3.62
C TRP A 481 -17.08 22.14 2.48
N LEU A 482 -17.77 21.02 2.69
CA LEU A 482 -17.86 19.89 1.75
C LEU A 482 -19.33 19.63 1.35
N PRO A 483 -20.02 20.56 0.66
CA PRO A 483 -21.34 20.32 0.11
C PRO A 483 -21.25 19.39 -1.12
N ASP A 484 -22.38 18.86 -1.55
CA ASP A 484 -22.44 18.02 -2.75
C ASP A 484 -22.18 18.82 -4.04
N ASN A 485 -22.50 20.14 -4.05
CA ASN A 485 -22.09 21.06 -5.10
C ASN A 485 -20.70 21.64 -4.80
N LEU A 486 -19.70 21.22 -5.59
CA LEU A 486 -18.31 21.66 -5.42
C LEU A 486 -18.14 23.19 -5.54
N ASN A 487 -18.98 23.86 -6.37
CA ASN A 487 -18.87 25.30 -6.61
C ASN A 487 -19.32 26.16 -5.44
N GLN A 488 -20.12 25.60 -4.50
CA GLN A 488 -20.56 26.27 -3.27
C GLN A 488 -19.63 26.01 -2.08
N GLY A 489 -18.75 25.01 -2.19
CA GLY A 489 -17.95 24.53 -1.08
C GLY A 489 -16.66 25.31 -0.84
N HIS A 490 -16.12 25.11 0.36
CA HIS A 490 -14.80 25.60 0.77
C HIS A 490 -13.82 24.44 0.85
N TYR A 491 -13.65 23.71 -0.27
CA TYR A 491 -12.70 22.61 -0.36
C TYR A 491 -11.24 23.08 -0.20
N ASP A 492 -10.95 24.35 -0.43
CA ASP A 492 -9.68 25.01 -0.14
C ASP A 492 -9.30 24.93 1.34
N TYR A 493 -10.27 25.20 2.25
CA TYR A 493 -10.06 25.06 3.70
C TYR A 493 -9.87 23.61 4.12
N TYR A 494 -10.58 22.67 3.48
CA TYR A 494 -10.41 21.26 3.73
C TYR A 494 -8.99 20.78 3.33
N TYR A 495 -8.48 21.18 2.17
CA TYR A 495 -7.11 20.84 1.76
C TYR A 495 -6.06 21.50 2.66
N PHE A 496 -6.32 22.73 3.13
CA PHE A 496 -5.46 23.38 4.11
C PHE A 496 -5.45 22.60 5.44
N LEU A 497 -6.59 22.11 5.92
CA LEU A 497 -6.68 21.24 7.09
C LEU A 497 -5.85 19.95 6.89
N LEU A 498 -5.91 19.32 5.72
CA LEU A 498 -5.08 18.15 5.41
C LEU A 498 -3.57 18.49 5.47
N ALA A 499 -3.17 19.67 4.99
CA ALA A 499 -1.78 20.11 5.09
C ALA A 499 -1.34 20.29 6.56
N MET A 500 -2.21 20.85 7.41
CA MET A 500 -1.94 20.97 8.86
C MET A 500 -1.81 19.61 9.55
N ILE A 501 -2.68 18.65 9.20
CA ILE A 501 -2.56 17.25 9.66
C ILE A 501 -1.23 16.66 9.19
N GLY A 502 -0.81 16.94 7.95
CA GLY A 502 0.47 16.53 7.40
C GLY A 502 1.66 17.09 8.17
N ILE A 503 1.63 18.38 8.55
CA ILE A 503 2.68 19.01 9.36
C ILE A 503 2.77 18.36 10.74
N ALA A 504 1.62 18.13 11.40
CA ALA A 504 1.58 17.42 12.68
C ALA A 504 2.15 15.98 12.54
N GLY A 505 1.79 15.29 11.46
CA GLY A 505 2.33 13.97 11.13
C GLY A 505 3.84 13.99 10.87
N PHE A 506 4.37 15.04 10.24
CA PHE A 506 5.81 15.19 10.03
C PHE A 506 6.56 15.40 11.36
N MET A 507 6.01 16.21 12.27
CA MET A 507 6.58 16.37 13.60
C MET A 507 6.57 15.06 14.39
N TYR A 508 5.49 14.29 14.30
CA TYR A 508 5.41 12.95 14.87
C TYR A 508 6.44 11.99 14.24
N PHE A 509 6.61 12.04 12.91
CA PHE A 509 7.63 11.27 12.22
C PHE A 509 9.05 11.60 12.72
N LEU A 510 9.39 12.88 12.91
CA LEU A 510 10.69 13.29 13.46
C LEU A 510 10.90 12.76 14.89
N ALA A 511 9.86 12.80 15.74
CA ALA A 511 9.92 12.21 17.07
C ALA A 511 10.15 10.68 16.99
N CYS A 512 9.45 9.97 16.09
CA CYS A 512 9.70 8.55 15.86
C CYS A 512 11.12 8.27 15.37
N CYS A 513 11.67 9.09 14.47
CA CYS A 513 13.05 8.96 14.00
C CYS A 513 14.08 9.13 15.11
N TYR A 514 13.82 10.05 16.05
CA TYR A 514 14.69 10.28 17.20
C TYR A 514 14.66 9.10 18.19
N LEU A 515 13.48 8.53 18.42
CA LEU A 515 13.31 7.39 19.33
C LEU A 515 13.77 6.05 18.72
N PHE A 516 13.81 5.99 17.39
CA PHE A 516 14.23 4.79 16.67
C PHE A 516 15.74 4.81 16.45
N GLU A 517 16.48 4.04 17.24
CA GLU A 517 17.89 3.74 16.95
C GLU A 517 17.97 2.63 15.89
N GLU A 518 18.73 2.86 14.83
CA GLU A 518 19.03 1.80 13.86
C GLU A 518 19.84 0.68 14.52
N PRO A 519 19.54 -0.60 14.21
CA PRO A 519 20.44 -1.69 14.63
C PRO A 519 21.84 -1.43 14.09
N SER A 520 22.87 -1.67 14.90
CA SER A 520 24.26 -1.45 14.48
C SER A 520 24.59 -2.31 13.25
N PRO A 521 25.44 -1.83 12.31
CA PRO A 521 25.83 -2.58 11.12
C PRO A 521 26.39 -3.98 11.43
N ASN A 522 27.07 -4.15 12.55
CA ASN A 522 27.62 -5.43 12.98
C ASN A 522 26.54 -6.46 13.37
N GLN A 523 25.41 -6.03 13.93
CA GLN A 523 24.28 -6.91 14.24
C GLN A 523 23.53 -7.37 12.98
N LEU A 524 23.60 -6.57 11.91
CA LEU A 524 23.00 -6.92 10.61
C LEU A 524 23.88 -7.96 9.85
N VAL A 525 25.21 -7.86 9.95
CA VAL A 525 26.13 -8.79 9.29
C VAL A 525 26.07 -10.16 9.95
N GLU A 526 26.11 -10.23 11.29
CA GLU A 526 26.03 -11.49 12.03
C GLU A 526 24.70 -12.23 11.81
N SER A 527 23.57 -11.50 11.69
CA SER A 527 22.26 -12.10 11.39
C SER A 527 22.19 -12.62 9.95
N HIS A 528 22.91 -11.99 9.01
CA HIS A 528 22.90 -12.38 7.60
C HIS A 528 23.82 -13.58 7.28
N GLU A 529 24.92 -13.73 8.00
CA GLU A 529 25.82 -14.87 7.87
C GLU A 529 25.23 -16.14 8.49
N GLY A 530 24.62 -16.05 9.67
CA GLY A 530 23.96 -17.19 10.31
C GLY A 530 22.71 -17.71 9.57
N GLU A 531 22.02 -16.89 8.78
CA GLU A 531 20.91 -17.32 7.92
C GLU A 531 21.40 -17.95 6.59
N ALA A 532 22.55 -17.52 6.08
CA ALA A 532 23.13 -18.07 4.86
C ALA A 532 23.73 -19.48 5.05
N GLU A 533 24.19 -19.81 6.26
CA GLU A 533 24.68 -21.15 6.61
C GLU A 533 23.56 -22.18 6.82
N ARG A 534 22.31 -21.73 7.02
CA ARG A 534 21.14 -22.60 7.29
C ARG A 534 20.21 -22.81 6.08
N ALA A 535 20.41 -22.10 4.98
CA ALA A 535 19.65 -22.23 3.72
C ALA A 535 20.35 -23.15 2.73
#